data_c91d3800d2d7887c72d525649a4e624a
#
_entry.id   c91d3800d2d7887c72d525649a4e624a
#
_cell.length_a   1.000
_cell.length_b   1.000
_cell.length_c   1.000
_cell.angle_alpha   90.00
_cell.angle_beta   90.00
_cell.angle_gamma   90.00
#
_symmetry.space_group_name_H-M   'P 1'
#
loop_
_entity.id
_entity.type
_entity.pdbx_description
1 polymer ?
#
loop_
_entity_poly.entity_id
_entity_poly.type
_entity_poly.pdbx_seq_one_letter_code
_entity_poly.pdbx_strand_id
1 'polypeptide(L)'
;MRTLEAMDLGPKLTVLSAREWERRPRDLRRRPYMQQLARGAWVRSAEPLNVQQQSVLLRDHLDQHRSQVAITGLTALVMLNFPVDHAYGWEERLLRHPSAPRAREFVARSNTTHLAWNGTRIASNQRLTRVSKTLGLPEIVGPWDCPLTHPMEALVVAAPVLPLWRITACLDALISLRVLAEGRTVMEPLTVDQLTDLLNQLPPRAQSVVRVRQAMALVQGPTISAMETLLRLVLLNCGLPPMESNFPVMMGGKYVYPDLAWPEDMVALE
;
A
#
# COMPACT_ATOMS: atom_id res chain seq x y z
N MET A 1 0.94 7.95 15.79
CA MET A 1 -0.18 7.09 15.32
C MET A 1 -1.40 7.99 15.11
N ARG A 2 -1.68 8.42 13.86
CA ARG A 2 -2.93 9.13 13.56
C ARG A 2 -4.01 8.06 13.44
N THR A 3 -4.88 7.99 14.41
CA THR A 3 -6.14 7.28 14.32
C THR A 3 -6.87 7.86 13.10
N LEU A 4 -7.12 7.05 12.08
CA LEU A 4 -8.08 7.43 11.04
C LEU A 4 -9.42 7.55 11.79
N GLU A 5 -9.84 8.77 12.08
CA GLU A 5 -11.19 9.03 12.55
C GLU A 5 -12.13 8.37 11.55
N ALA A 6 -13.13 7.68 12.06
CA ALA A 6 -14.14 7.02 11.26
C ALA A 6 -14.57 8.03 10.18
N MET A 7 -14.25 7.73 8.92
CA MET A 7 -14.66 8.59 7.83
C MET A 7 -16.17 8.53 7.79
N ASP A 8 -16.79 9.53 8.40
CA ASP A 8 -18.18 9.82 8.10
C ASP A 8 -18.23 10.17 6.61
N LEU A 9 -18.65 9.21 5.79
CA LEU A 9 -18.84 9.42 4.35
C LEU A 9 -19.92 10.48 4.10
N GLY A 10 -20.45 11.08 5.15
CA GLY A 10 -21.53 12.06 5.07
C GLY A 10 -22.82 11.45 4.53
N PRO A 11 -23.77 12.27 4.04
CA PRO A 11 -24.95 11.77 3.38
C PRO A 11 -24.53 10.89 2.20
N LYS A 12 -25.03 9.65 2.18
CA LYS A 12 -24.66 8.56 1.28
C LYS A 12 -24.44 9.07 -0.16
N LEU A 13 -23.16 9.26 -0.51
CA LEU A 13 -22.79 9.79 -1.83
C LEU A 13 -23.12 8.73 -2.89
N THR A 14 -23.81 9.13 -3.93
CA THR A 14 -24.20 8.23 -5.02
C THR A 14 -23.35 8.51 -6.25
N VAL A 15 -22.73 7.45 -6.78
CA VAL A 15 -22.01 7.51 -8.06
C VAL A 15 -22.96 7.14 -9.18
N LEU A 16 -23.10 8.03 -10.15
CA LEU A 16 -23.98 7.84 -11.29
C LEU A 16 -23.22 8.07 -12.60
N SER A 17 -23.66 7.41 -13.67
CA SER A 17 -23.17 7.67 -15.02
C SER A 17 -23.62 9.06 -15.52
N ALA A 18 -22.92 9.57 -16.54
CA ALA A 18 -23.34 10.83 -17.17
C ALA A 18 -24.77 10.75 -17.75
N ARG A 19 -25.21 9.56 -18.17
CA ARG A 19 -26.59 9.32 -18.68
C ARG A 19 -27.61 9.40 -17.55
N GLU A 20 -27.30 8.81 -16.38
CA GLU A 20 -28.17 8.88 -15.19
C GLU A 20 -28.25 10.30 -14.64
N TRP A 21 -27.22 11.13 -14.85
CA TRP A 21 -27.27 12.56 -14.57
C TRP A 21 -28.00 13.36 -15.64
N GLU A 22 -28.51 12.72 -16.72
CA GLU A 22 -29.16 13.37 -17.85
C GLU A 22 -28.34 14.51 -18.46
N ARG A 23 -27.02 14.35 -18.48
CA ARG A 23 -26.07 15.40 -18.89
C ARG A 23 -24.95 14.83 -19.75
N ARG A 24 -24.35 15.70 -20.57
CA ARG A 24 -23.14 15.37 -21.31
C ARG A 24 -21.92 15.46 -20.37
N PRO A 25 -20.92 14.58 -20.52
CA PRO A 25 -19.72 14.58 -19.66
C PRO A 25 -19.01 15.94 -19.59
N ARG A 26 -18.99 16.71 -20.69
CA ARG A 26 -18.40 18.05 -20.72
C ARG A 26 -19.13 19.06 -19.83
N ASP A 27 -20.43 18.90 -19.69
CA ASP A 27 -21.26 19.80 -18.90
C ASP A 27 -21.13 19.47 -17.41
N LEU A 28 -20.97 18.18 -17.07
CA LEU A 28 -20.67 17.75 -15.71
C LEU A 28 -19.32 18.29 -15.21
N ARG A 29 -18.28 18.27 -16.06
CA ARG A 29 -16.95 18.82 -15.71
C ARG A 29 -16.96 20.30 -15.36
N ARG A 30 -17.90 21.05 -15.85
CA ARG A 30 -18.02 22.51 -15.62
C ARG A 30 -18.88 22.86 -14.41
N ARG A 31 -19.55 21.87 -13.81
CA ARG A 31 -20.40 22.12 -12.65
C ARG A 31 -19.59 22.10 -11.37
N PRO A 32 -19.81 23.07 -10.46
CA PRO A 32 -19.26 23.01 -9.12
C PRO A 32 -19.72 21.72 -8.44
N TYR A 33 -18.87 21.17 -7.60
CA TYR A 33 -19.15 19.96 -6.80
C TYR A 33 -19.31 18.67 -7.61
N MET A 34 -19.06 18.63 -8.91
CA MET A 34 -19.06 17.40 -9.70
C MET A 34 -17.64 16.88 -9.88
N GLN A 35 -17.40 15.65 -9.41
CA GLN A 35 -16.11 15.00 -9.51
C GLN A 35 -16.22 13.74 -10.36
N GLN A 36 -15.26 13.57 -11.27
CA GLN A 36 -15.18 12.39 -12.11
C GLN A 36 -14.28 11.34 -11.43
N LEU A 37 -14.83 10.19 -11.06
CA LEU A 37 -14.10 9.08 -10.44
C LEU A 37 -13.45 8.16 -11.49
N ALA A 38 -14.16 7.90 -12.58
CA ALA A 38 -13.68 7.13 -13.72
C ALA A 38 -14.38 7.56 -15.01
N ARG A 39 -14.04 6.94 -16.15
CA ARG A 39 -14.75 7.19 -17.40
C ARG A 39 -16.22 6.80 -17.25
N GLY A 40 -17.09 7.79 -17.29
CA GLY A 40 -18.54 7.59 -17.16
C GLY A 40 -19.07 7.59 -15.72
N ALA A 41 -18.23 7.54 -14.70
CA ALA A 41 -18.63 7.55 -13.28
C ALA A 41 -18.42 8.94 -12.67
N TRP A 42 -19.47 9.52 -12.12
CA TRP A 42 -19.51 10.87 -11.55
C TRP A 42 -20.17 10.87 -10.18
N VAL A 43 -19.67 11.69 -9.30
CA VAL A 43 -20.24 11.92 -7.96
C VAL A 43 -20.42 13.41 -7.73
N ARG A 44 -21.45 13.77 -6.98
CA ARG A 44 -21.63 15.14 -6.49
C ARG A 44 -21.16 15.19 -5.03
N SER A 45 -20.13 16.01 -4.77
CA SER A 45 -19.60 16.22 -3.43
C SER A 45 -19.25 17.69 -3.24
N ALA A 46 -19.61 18.26 -2.09
CA ALA A 46 -19.29 19.65 -1.75
C ALA A 46 -17.78 19.87 -1.61
N GLU A 47 -17.06 18.85 -1.13
CA GLU A 47 -15.62 18.89 -0.96
C GLU A 47 -14.90 17.89 -1.88
N PRO A 48 -13.64 18.15 -2.22
CA PRO A 48 -12.84 17.19 -2.95
C PRO A 48 -12.71 15.88 -2.18
N LEU A 49 -13.03 14.77 -2.85
CA LEU A 49 -12.83 13.43 -2.27
C LEU A 49 -11.35 13.06 -2.31
N ASN A 50 -10.85 12.47 -1.24
CA ASN A 50 -9.53 11.87 -1.24
C ASN A 50 -9.54 10.54 -2.04
N VAL A 51 -8.35 9.98 -2.33
CA VAL A 51 -8.20 8.77 -3.15
C VAL A 51 -8.90 7.56 -2.52
N GLN A 52 -8.91 7.45 -1.21
CA GLN A 52 -9.56 6.35 -0.49
C GLN A 52 -11.07 6.42 -0.67
N GLN A 53 -11.68 7.60 -0.42
CA GLN A 53 -13.12 7.84 -0.65
C GLN A 53 -13.53 7.57 -2.10
N GLN A 54 -12.73 8.09 -3.06
CA GLN A 54 -12.96 7.83 -4.48
C GLN A 54 -12.92 6.33 -4.79
N SER A 55 -12.00 5.60 -4.17
CA SER A 55 -11.81 4.17 -4.41
C SER A 55 -12.97 3.35 -3.90
N VAL A 56 -13.46 3.63 -2.68
CA VAL A 56 -14.64 2.96 -2.11
C VAL A 56 -15.87 3.22 -2.96
N LEU A 57 -16.15 4.49 -3.26
CA LEU A 57 -17.33 4.86 -4.07
C LEU A 57 -17.29 4.25 -5.47
N LEU A 58 -16.12 4.26 -6.11
CA LEU A 58 -15.97 3.69 -7.44
C LEU A 58 -16.09 2.17 -7.42
N ARG A 59 -15.51 1.52 -6.42
CA ARG A 59 -15.63 0.06 -6.21
C ARG A 59 -17.10 -0.33 -6.05
N ASP A 60 -17.83 0.35 -5.18
CA ASP A 60 -19.24 0.05 -4.92
C ASP A 60 -20.10 0.24 -6.18
N HIS A 61 -19.84 1.29 -6.94
CA HIS A 61 -20.51 1.50 -8.23
C HIS A 61 -20.22 0.38 -9.25
N LEU A 62 -18.98 -0.08 -9.32
CA LEU A 62 -18.59 -1.15 -10.24
C LEU A 62 -19.14 -2.51 -9.82
N ASP A 63 -19.19 -2.77 -8.52
CA ASP A 63 -19.70 -4.03 -7.96
C ASP A 63 -21.19 -4.21 -8.23
N GLN A 64 -21.96 -3.13 -8.18
CA GLN A 64 -23.41 -3.14 -8.55
C GLN A 64 -23.62 -3.54 -10.02
N HIS A 65 -22.64 -3.32 -10.88
CA HIS A 65 -22.77 -3.53 -12.31
C HIS A 65 -21.98 -4.70 -12.87
N ARG A 66 -20.92 -5.16 -12.18
CA ARG A 66 -19.96 -6.13 -12.75
C ARG A 66 -19.16 -6.90 -11.69
N SER A 67 -19.75 -7.52 -10.74
CA SER A 67 -19.18 -8.35 -9.68
C SER A 67 -17.63 -8.50 -9.53
N GLN A 68 -17.17 -8.54 -8.29
CA GLN A 68 -15.82 -8.89 -7.81
C GLN A 68 -14.71 -7.89 -8.18
N VAL A 69 -14.85 -6.68 -7.65
CA VAL A 69 -13.80 -5.66 -7.69
C VAL A 69 -13.27 -5.44 -6.27
N ALA A 70 -11.96 -5.59 -6.10
CA ALA A 70 -11.25 -5.26 -4.87
C ALA A 70 -10.35 -4.03 -5.08
N ILE A 71 -10.09 -3.27 -4.04
CA ILE A 71 -9.08 -2.20 -4.08
C ILE A 71 -7.70 -2.85 -3.92
N THR A 72 -6.70 -2.37 -4.68
CA THR A 72 -5.35 -2.95 -4.73
C THR A 72 -4.25 -1.89 -4.79
N GLY A 73 -3.01 -2.32 -4.90
CA GLY A 73 -1.83 -1.48 -5.11
C GLY A 73 -1.63 -0.45 -4.00
N LEU A 74 -1.14 0.74 -4.37
CA LEU A 74 -0.87 1.81 -3.39
C LEU A 74 -2.09 2.18 -2.57
N THR A 75 -3.28 2.19 -3.18
CA THR A 75 -4.53 2.55 -2.49
C THR A 75 -4.82 1.58 -1.34
N ALA A 76 -4.75 0.26 -1.59
CA ALA A 76 -4.96 -0.74 -0.55
C ALA A 76 -3.91 -0.65 0.55
N LEU A 77 -2.64 -0.47 0.19
CA LEU A 77 -1.54 -0.36 1.16
C LEU A 77 -1.71 0.87 2.07
N VAL A 78 -2.11 2.02 1.51
CA VAL A 78 -2.40 3.23 2.31
C VAL A 78 -3.59 3.01 3.24
N MET A 79 -4.66 2.36 2.76
CA MET A 79 -5.84 2.04 3.59
C MET A 79 -5.50 1.09 4.76
N LEU A 80 -4.48 0.27 4.60
CA LEU A 80 -3.97 -0.66 5.61
C LEU A 80 -2.80 -0.10 6.43
N ASN A 81 -2.50 1.20 6.30
CA ASN A 81 -1.43 1.88 7.04
C ASN A 81 0.00 1.36 6.76
N PHE A 82 0.23 0.77 5.60
CA PHE A 82 1.59 0.43 5.19
C PHE A 82 2.43 1.69 4.90
N PRO A 83 3.76 1.64 5.03
CA PRO A 83 4.64 2.81 4.91
C PRO A 83 4.89 3.22 3.45
N VAL A 84 3.83 3.56 2.72
CA VAL A 84 3.85 3.90 1.29
C VAL A 84 3.30 5.30 0.96
N ASP A 85 2.79 6.03 1.94
CA ASP A 85 2.04 7.28 1.79
C ASP A 85 2.91 8.53 1.65
N HIS A 86 4.22 8.42 1.91
CA HIS A 86 5.13 9.56 1.84
C HIS A 86 5.73 9.72 0.45
N ALA A 87 5.75 10.96 -0.03
CA ALA A 87 6.48 11.32 -1.23
C ALA A 87 7.97 10.98 -1.11
N TYR A 88 8.64 10.81 -2.26
CA TYR A 88 10.10 10.66 -2.30
C TYR A 88 10.76 11.82 -1.58
N GLY A 89 11.56 11.51 -0.58
CA GLY A 89 12.27 12.44 0.24
C GLY A 89 13.79 12.31 0.08
N TRP A 90 14.48 12.73 1.09
CA TRP A 90 15.94 12.63 1.21
C TRP A 90 16.41 11.18 1.38
N GLU A 91 15.55 10.28 1.82
CA GLU A 91 15.83 8.86 2.11
C GLU A 91 16.34 8.13 0.87
N GLU A 92 15.75 8.38 -0.29
CA GLU A 92 16.18 7.76 -1.54
C GLU A 92 17.59 8.19 -1.98
N ARG A 93 18.03 9.38 -1.53
CA ARG A 93 19.39 9.86 -1.79
C ARG A 93 20.44 9.12 -0.98
N LEU A 94 20.11 8.70 0.24
CA LEU A 94 21.01 7.95 1.10
C LEU A 94 21.31 6.56 0.55
N LEU A 95 20.32 5.92 -0.03
CA LEU A 95 20.44 4.54 -0.51
C LEU A 95 21.06 4.43 -1.92
N ARG A 96 21.34 5.55 -2.59
CA ARG A 96 21.98 5.61 -3.92
C ARG A 96 21.49 4.56 -4.92
N HIS A 97 20.21 4.18 -4.85
CA HIS A 97 19.70 3.08 -5.67
C HIS A 97 19.38 3.56 -7.09
N PRO A 98 20.02 2.99 -8.15
CA PRO A 98 19.86 3.47 -9.53
C PRO A 98 18.48 3.22 -10.12
N SER A 99 17.64 2.40 -9.49
CA SER A 99 16.31 2.02 -9.99
C SER A 99 15.15 2.66 -9.22
N ALA A 100 15.41 3.71 -8.44
CA ALA A 100 14.32 4.45 -7.81
C ALA A 100 13.39 5.02 -8.89
N PRO A 101 12.08 4.71 -8.86
CA PRO A 101 11.13 5.30 -9.80
C PRO A 101 11.15 6.82 -9.66
N ARG A 102 10.86 7.52 -10.74
CA ARG A 102 10.83 8.98 -10.70
C ARG A 102 9.75 9.47 -9.73
N ALA A 103 10.09 10.38 -8.83
CA ALA A 103 9.16 10.95 -7.84
C ALA A 103 7.83 11.40 -8.45
N ARG A 104 7.84 11.96 -9.67
CA ARG A 104 6.63 12.34 -10.43
C ARG A 104 5.70 11.16 -10.71
N GLU A 105 6.26 10.01 -11.01
CA GLU A 105 5.46 8.80 -11.30
C GLU A 105 4.81 8.26 -10.03
N PHE A 106 5.51 8.28 -8.92
CA PHE A 106 4.95 7.92 -7.61
C PHE A 106 3.79 8.84 -7.24
N VAL A 107 3.97 10.16 -7.26
CA VAL A 107 2.92 11.14 -6.94
C VAL A 107 1.71 10.97 -7.87
N ALA A 108 1.94 10.77 -9.18
CA ALA A 108 0.85 10.53 -10.11
C ALA A 108 0.06 9.25 -9.78
N ARG A 109 0.74 8.20 -9.29
CA ARG A 109 0.09 6.93 -8.93
C ARG A 109 -0.53 6.95 -7.55
N SER A 110 0.03 7.66 -6.58
CA SER A 110 -0.57 7.80 -5.24
C SER A 110 -1.93 8.52 -5.28
N ASN A 111 -2.14 9.38 -6.27
CA ASN A 111 -3.40 10.09 -6.50
C ASN A 111 -4.36 9.35 -7.47
N THR A 112 -4.11 8.08 -7.74
CA THR A 112 -4.92 7.29 -8.67
C THR A 112 -5.54 6.11 -7.93
N THR A 113 -6.84 5.90 -8.07
CA THR A 113 -7.52 4.69 -7.57
C THR A 113 -6.98 3.44 -8.26
N HIS A 114 -6.55 2.45 -7.49
CA HIS A 114 -6.09 1.16 -7.98
C HIS A 114 -7.10 0.08 -7.64
N LEU A 115 -7.62 -0.60 -8.67
CA LEU A 115 -8.59 -1.68 -8.55
C LEU A 115 -8.04 -2.98 -9.16
N ALA A 116 -8.29 -4.09 -8.49
CA ALA A 116 -8.16 -5.42 -9.04
C ALA A 116 -9.53 -5.95 -9.46
N TRP A 117 -9.56 -6.74 -10.52
CA TRP A 117 -10.78 -7.34 -11.01
C TRP A 117 -10.59 -8.84 -11.28
N ASN A 118 -11.65 -9.58 -11.04
CA ASN A 118 -11.78 -10.97 -11.41
C ASN A 118 -12.96 -11.12 -12.37
N GLY A 119 -12.73 -11.61 -13.59
CA GLY A 119 -13.78 -11.77 -14.60
C GLY A 119 -13.65 -10.81 -15.80
N THR A 120 -14.72 -10.06 -16.14
CA THR A 120 -14.74 -9.20 -17.35
C THR A 120 -13.90 -7.94 -17.15
N ARG A 121 -13.06 -7.61 -18.12
CA ARG A 121 -12.17 -6.44 -18.06
C ARG A 121 -12.96 -5.14 -17.90
N ILE A 122 -12.57 -4.34 -16.92
CA ILE A 122 -13.09 -3.00 -16.68
C ILE A 122 -12.30 -1.98 -17.52
N ALA A 123 -12.99 -1.03 -18.14
CA ALA A 123 -12.33 0.06 -18.84
C ALA A 123 -11.63 0.99 -17.84
N SER A 124 -10.32 1.14 -17.96
CA SER A 124 -9.55 2.04 -17.09
C SER A 124 -9.37 3.42 -17.73
N ASN A 125 -9.42 4.46 -16.91
CA ASN A 125 -8.88 5.77 -17.25
C ASN A 125 -7.56 5.93 -16.53
N GLN A 126 -6.44 5.82 -17.24
CA GLN A 126 -5.09 5.81 -16.64
C GLN A 126 -4.77 7.02 -15.76
N ARG A 127 -5.53 8.11 -15.85
CA ARG A 127 -5.35 9.31 -15.02
C ARG A 127 -6.10 9.26 -13.69
N LEU A 128 -7.24 8.56 -13.65
CA LEU A 128 -8.13 8.53 -12.49
C LEU A 128 -8.20 7.15 -11.85
N THR A 129 -8.12 6.09 -12.66
CA THR A 129 -8.33 4.72 -12.21
C THR A 129 -7.40 3.79 -12.97
N ARG A 130 -6.63 3.00 -12.24
CA ARG A 130 -5.85 1.89 -12.76
C ARG A 130 -6.57 0.59 -12.45
N VAL A 131 -6.54 -0.32 -13.38
CA VAL A 131 -7.20 -1.62 -13.22
C VAL A 131 -6.21 -2.70 -13.59
N SER A 132 -6.01 -3.66 -12.69
CA SER A 132 -5.21 -4.85 -12.90
C SER A 132 -6.05 -6.11 -12.74
N LYS A 133 -5.61 -7.22 -13.33
CA LYS A 133 -6.20 -8.52 -13.02
C LYS A 133 -5.71 -8.95 -11.64
N THR A 134 -6.58 -9.56 -10.82
CA THR A 134 -6.15 -10.17 -9.55
C THR A 134 -5.10 -11.24 -9.80
N LEU A 135 -4.17 -11.37 -8.87
CA LEU A 135 -3.12 -12.41 -8.88
C LEU A 135 -3.60 -13.69 -8.20
N GLY A 136 -4.77 -13.67 -7.55
CA GLY A 136 -5.43 -14.84 -7.02
C GLY A 136 -5.13 -15.15 -5.54
N LEU A 137 -4.47 -14.24 -4.82
CA LEU A 137 -4.36 -14.37 -3.37
C LEU A 137 -5.70 -14.04 -2.70
N PRO A 138 -5.98 -14.60 -1.51
CA PRO A 138 -7.22 -14.32 -0.78
C PRO A 138 -7.42 -12.83 -0.52
N GLU A 139 -8.62 -12.33 -0.77
CA GLU A 139 -9.00 -10.96 -0.41
C GLU A 139 -9.13 -10.83 1.11
N ILE A 140 -8.90 -9.63 1.60
CA ILE A 140 -9.14 -9.26 3.01
C ILE A 140 -10.22 -8.18 3.09
N VAL A 141 -10.86 -8.10 4.23
CA VAL A 141 -11.84 -7.05 4.52
C VAL A 141 -11.10 -5.86 5.12
N GLY A 142 -11.01 -4.78 4.36
CA GLY A 142 -10.38 -3.53 4.78
C GLY A 142 -11.33 -2.58 5.54
N PRO A 143 -10.94 -1.30 5.65
CA PRO A 143 -11.81 -0.27 6.22
C PRO A 143 -13.13 -0.17 5.46
N TRP A 144 -14.20 0.20 6.19
CA TRP A 144 -15.59 0.34 5.67
C TRP A 144 -16.12 -0.94 5.01
N ASP A 145 -15.70 -2.10 5.54
CA ASP A 145 -16.03 -3.43 4.99
C ASP A 145 -15.71 -3.57 3.49
N CYS A 146 -14.75 -2.80 3.01
CA CYS A 146 -14.38 -2.78 1.60
C CYS A 146 -13.40 -3.93 1.31
N PRO A 147 -13.65 -4.77 0.28
CA PRO A 147 -12.71 -5.81 -0.11
C PRO A 147 -11.43 -5.19 -0.69
N LEU A 148 -10.32 -5.63 -0.12
CA LEU A 148 -8.97 -5.31 -0.56
C LEU A 148 -8.28 -6.59 -1.04
N THR A 149 -7.41 -6.48 -2.02
CA THR A 149 -6.52 -7.60 -2.33
C THR A 149 -5.59 -7.86 -1.15
N HIS A 150 -5.09 -9.09 -1.05
CA HIS A 150 -4.06 -9.44 -0.06
C HIS A 150 -2.92 -8.41 -0.09
N PRO A 151 -2.37 -7.97 1.05
CA PRO A 151 -1.30 -6.95 1.09
C PRO A 151 -0.09 -7.31 0.22
N MET A 152 0.28 -8.58 0.12
CA MET A 152 1.34 -9.05 -0.77
C MET A 152 0.99 -8.80 -2.26
N GLU A 153 -0.24 -9.05 -2.67
CA GLU A 153 -0.71 -8.75 -4.03
C GLU A 153 -0.71 -7.24 -4.28
N ALA A 154 -1.23 -6.47 -3.33
CA ALA A 154 -1.20 -5.01 -3.40
C ALA A 154 0.23 -4.46 -3.51
N LEU A 155 1.17 -5.04 -2.76
CA LEU A 155 2.59 -4.68 -2.82
C LEU A 155 3.22 -4.99 -4.18
N VAL A 156 2.92 -6.14 -4.76
CA VAL A 156 3.39 -6.50 -6.13
C VAL A 156 2.84 -5.52 -7.17
N VAL A 157 1.57 -5.13 -7.06
CA VAL A 157 0.96 -4.12 -7.96
C VAL A 157 1.61 -2.74 -7.78
N ALA A 158 2.00 -2.38 -6.56
CA ALA A 158 2.64 -1.11 -6.23
C ALA A 158 4.15 -1.10 -6.50
N ALA A 159 4.83 -2.25 -6.50
CA ALA A 159 6.27 -2.37 -6.58
C ALA A 159 6.95 -1.60 -7.73
N PRO A 160 6.36 -1.43 -8.93
CA PRO A 160 6.98 -0.63 -10.00
C PRO A 160 7.23 0.82 -9.65
N VAL A 161 6.54 1.37 -8.64
CA VAL A 161 6.65 2.78 -8.24
C VAL A 161 7.21 2.99 -6.86
N LEU A 162 7.41 1.93 -6.09
CA LEU A 162 8.02 2.00 -4.78
C LEU A 162 9.54 1.83 -4.90
N PRO A 163 10.35 2.58 -4.14
CA PRO A 163 11.75 2.27 -3.96
C PRO A 163 11.90 0.95 -3.21
N LEU A 164 13.05 0.28 -3.40
CA LEU A 164 13.28 -1.05 -2.84
C LEU A 164 13.14 -1.07 -1.31
N TRP A 165 13.66 -0.03 -0.63
CA TRP A 165 13.58 0.06 0.81
C TRP A 165 12.14 0.11 1.35
N ARG A 166 11.21 0.79 0.64
CA ARG A 166 9.79 0.81 1.03
C ARG A 166 9.11 -0.52 0.82
N ILE A 167 9.48 -1.24 -0.24
CA ILE A 167 9.01 -2.62 -0.43
C ILE A 167 9.51 -3.48 0.73
N THR A 168 10.78 -3.36 1.12
CA THR A 168 11.35 -4.07 2.27
C THR A 168 10.63 -3.68 3.57
N ALA A 169 10.39 -2.38 3.81
CA ALA A 169 9.66 -1.94 5.00
C ALA A 169 8.22 -2.46 5.06
N CYS A 170 7.55 -2.59 3.91
CA CYS A 170 6.23 -3.23 3.86
C CYS A 170 6.31 -4.73 4.19
N LEU A 171 7.35 -5.43 3.73
CA LEU A 171 7.57 -6.84 4.04
C LEU A 171 7.95 -7.02 5.52
N ASP A 172 8.83 -6.18 6.07
CA ASP A 172 9.14 -6.15 7.50
C ASP A 172 7.87 -5.91 8.34
N ALA A 173 6.99 -4.99 7.91
CA ALA A 173 5.71 -4.76 8.58
C ALA A 173 4.78 -5.99 8.54
N LEU A 174 4.77 -6.75 7.44
CA LEU A 174 3.97 -7.97 7.32
C LEU A 174 4.40 -9.09 8.27
N ILE A 175 5.66 -9.14 8.66
CA ILE A 175 6.18 -10.14 9.62
C ILE A 175 6.21 -9.64 11.06
N SER A 176 6.12 -8.34 11.29
CA SER A 176 6.29 -7.74 12.60
C SER A 176 4.99 -7.29 13.24
N LEU A 177 4.03 -6.88 12.43
CA LEU A 177 2.85 -6.17 12.87
C LEU A 177 1.57 -6.85 12.42
N ARG A 178 0.53 -6.75 13.25
CA ARG A 178 -0.84 -7.07 12.82
C ARG A 178 -1.32 -6.03 11.83
N VAL A 179 -1.92 -6.47 10.75
CA VAL A 179 -2.61 -5.57 9.83
C VAL A 179 -3.97 -5.23 10.40
N LEU A 180 -4.19 -3.94 10.62
CA LEU A 180 -5.41 -3.43 11.24
C LEU A 180 -6.26 -2.66 10.21
N ALA A 181 -7.57 -2.86 10.27
CA ALA A 181 -8.55 -2.03 9.61
C ALA A 181 -9.56 -1.54 10.66
N GLU A 182 -9.68 -0.23 10.83
CA GLU A 182 -10.57 0.39 11.84
C GLU A 182 -10.42 -0.20 13.25
N GLY A 183 -9.19 -0.46 13.68
CA GLY A 183 -8.88 -1.06 14.98
C GLY A 183 -9.13 -2.57 15.09
N ARG A 184 -9.65 -3.21 14.05
CA ARG A 184 -9.83 -4.67 13.98
C ARG A 184 -8.61 -5.32 13.32
N THR A 185 -8.10 -6.41 13.87
CA THR A 185 -7.08 -7.23 13.19
C THR A 185 -7.72 -7.92 11.98
N VAL A 186 -7.22 -7.61 10.80
CA VAL A 186 -7.64 -8.23 9.54
C VAL A 186 -6.65 -9.27 9.05
N MET A 187 -5.42 -9.22 9.55
CA MET A 187 -4.39 -10.22 9.28
C MET A 187 -3.36 -10.24 10.42
N GLU A 188 -3.00 -11.44 10.87
CA GLU A 188 -1.90 -11.64 11.81
C GLU A 188 -0.53 -11.53 11.10
N PRO A 189 0.56 -11.28 11.85
CA PRO A 189 1.91 -11.29 11.29
C PRO A 189 2.22 -12.61 10.58
N LEU A 190 2.91 -12.51 9.46
CA LEU A 190 3.33 -13.67 8.68
C LEU A 190 4.76 -14.07 9.05
N THR A 191 5.09 -15.34 8.88
CA THR A 191 6.49 -15.77 8.91
C THR A 191 7.17 -15.48 7.58
N VAL A 192 8.52 -15.48 7.57
CA VAL A 192 9.31 -15.36 6.33
C VAL A 192 8.97 -16.48 5.35
N ASP A 193 8.74 -17.70 5.85
CA ASP A 193 8.36 -18.85 5.03
C ASP A 193 6.98 -18.64 4.38
N GLN A 194 6.00 -18.15 5.15
CA GLN A 194 4.68 -17.82 4.60
C GLN A 194 4.73 -16.73 3.53
N LEU A 195 5.56 -15.68 3.72
CA LEU A 195 5.78 -14.67 2.69
C LEU A 195 6.42 -15.27 1.43
N THR A 196 7.38 -16.16 1.62
CA THR A 196 8.04 -16.87 0.52
C THR A 196 7.05 -17.73 -0.27
N ASP A 197 6.19 -18.45 0.44
CA ASP A 197 5.14 -19.29 -0.17
C ASP A 197 4.14 -18.45 -0.96
N LEU A 198 3.72 -17.30 -0.41
CA LEU A 198 2.85 -16.36 -1.12
C LEU A 198 3.52 -15.84 -2.41
N LEU A 199 4.81 -15.49 -2.35
CA LEU A 199 5.56 -15.05 -3.53
C LEU A 199 5.70 -16.16 -4.58
N ASN A 200 5.81 -17.41 -4.16
CA ASN A 200 5.93 -18.55 -5.06
C ASN A 200 4.61 -18.87 -5.80
N GLN A 201 3.46 -18.49 -5.24
CA GLN A 201 2.16 -18.60 -5.91
C GLN A 201 1.99 -17.56 -7.04
N LEU A 202 2.81 -16.51 -7.05
CA LEU A 202 2.71 -15.43 -8.02
C LEU A 202 3.53 -15.72 -9.30
N PRO A 203 3.16 -15.13 -10.46
CA PRO A 203 3.87 -15.34 -11.72
C PRO A 203 5.37 -14.98 -11.60
N PRO A 204 6.31 -15.93 -11.74
CA PRO A 204 7.72 -15.76 -11.34
C PRO A 204 8.49 -14.71 -12.15
N ARG A 205 8.06 -14.47 -13.40
CA ARG A 205 8.76 -13.58 -14.35
C ARG A 205 8.17 -12.18 -14.44
N ALA A 206 7.10 -11.86 -13.72
CA ALA A 206 6.59 -10.52 -13.67
C ALA A 206 7.62 -9.60 -13.00
N GLN A 207 8.02 -8.51 -13.68
CA GLN A 207 9.04 -7.57 -13.18
C GLN A 207 8.74 -7.08 -11.75
N SER A 208 7.49 -6.88 -11.44
CA SER A 208 7.03 -6.48 -10.10
C SER A 208 7.34 -7.55 -9.05
N VAL A 209 7.14 -8.83 -9.37
CA VAL A 209 7.44 -9.95 -8.46
C VAL A 209 8.95 -10.07 -8.25
N VAL A 210 9.76 -9.87 -9.30
CA VAL A 210 11.22 -9.85 -9.18
C VAL A 210 11.68 -8.77 -8.19
N ARG A 211 11.10 -7.57 -8.26
CA ARG A 211 11.42 -6.49 -7.31
C ARG A 211 11.05 -6.86 -5.86
N VAL A 212 9.89 -7.47 -5.66
CA VAL A 212 9.49 -7.91 -4.31
C VAL A 212 10.42 -9.02 -3.80
N ARG A 213 10.87 -9.95 -4.65
CA ARG A 213 11.89 -10.94 -4.28
C ARG A 213 13.23 -10.31 -3.92
N GLN A 214 13.67 -9.28 -4.63
CA GLN A 214 14.86 -8.52 -4.28
C GLN A 214 14.72 -7.86 -2.88
N ALA A 215 13.56 -7.29 -2.59
CA ALA A 215 13.28 -6.73 -1.28
C ALA A 215 13.21 -7.81 -0.19
N MET A 216 12.65 -8.98 -0.50
CA MET A 216 12.57 -10.12 0.43
C MET A 216 13.94 -10.58 0.90
N ALA A 217 14.97 -10.51 0.05
CA ALA A 217 16.35 -10.82 0.43
C ALA A 217 16.96 -9.82 1.44
N LEU A 218 16.31 -8.67 1.66
CA LEU A 218 16.70 -7.62 2.59
C LEU A 218 15.85 -7.60 3.87
N VAL A 219 14.83 -8.44 3.94
CA VAL A 219 13.98 -8.61 5.13
C VAL A 219 14.80 -9.26 6.25
N GLN A 220 14.70 -8.72 7.47
CA GLN A 220 15.50 -9.24 8.58
C GLN A 220 14.68 -9.57 9.84
N GLY A 221 13.40 -9.26 9.86
CA GLY A 221 12.58 -9.59 11.01
C GLY A 221 12.39 -8.46 11.97
N PRO A 222 11.81 -8.68 13.16
CA PRO A 222 10.76 -7.76 13.58
C PRO A 222 11.27 -6.33 13.66
N THR A 223 10.60 -5.45 12.92
CA THR A 223 10.78 -4.00 12.97
C THR A 223 9.45 -3.36 13.30
N ILE A 224 9.45 -2.33 14.14
CA ILE A 224 8.23 -1.65 14.59
C ILE A 224 7.92 -0.45 13.69
N SER A 225 8.93 0.06 12.98
CA SER A 225 8.76 1.22 12.11
C SER A 225 9.51 1.07 10.77
N ALA A 226 9.02 1.78 9.75
CA ALA A 226 9.69 1.85 8.47
C ALA A 226 11.06 2.56 8.55
N MET A 227 11.25 3.42 9.57
CA MET A 227 12.50 4.14 9.76
C MET A 227 13.61 3.20 10.28
N GLU A 228 13.28 2.21 11.10
CA GLU A 228 14.21 1.15 11.50
C GLU A 228 14.71 0.37 10.27
N THR A 229 13.80 -0.04 9.37
CA THR A 229 14.18 -0.68 8.10
C THR A 229 15.09 0.23 7.27
N LEU A 230 14.76 1.51 7.13
CA LEU A 230 15.56 2.47 6.38
C LEU A 230 16.95 2.64 6.99
N LEU A 231 17.03 2.86 8.30
CA LEU A 231 18.29 3.00 9.03
C LEU A 231 19.17 1.78 8.83
N ARG A 232 18.65 0.58 9.04
CA ARG A 232 19.33 -0.69 8.81
C ARG A 232 19.92 -0.77 7.40
N LEU A 233 19.10 -0.47 6.37
CA LEU A 233 19.56 -0.54 4.99
C LEU A 233 20.61 0.53 4.64
N VAL A 234 20.52 1.72 5.24
CA VAL A 234 21.54 2.76 5.10
C VAL A 234 22.87 2.31 5.71
N LEU A 235 22.86 1.77 6.92
CA LEU A 235 24.06 1.29 7.61
C LEU A 235 24.72 0.14 6.86
N LEU A 236 23.95 -0.84 6.36
CA LEU A 236 24.45 -1.89 5.48
C LEU A 236 25.07 -1.34 4.19
N ASN A 237 24.44 -0.33 3.58
CA ASN A 237 24.96 0.31 2.37
C ASN A 237 26.25 1.13 2.64
N CYS A 238 26.45 1.57 3.88
CA CYS A 238 27.70 2.19 4.33
C CYS A 238 28.82 1.18 4.65
N GLY A 239 28.53 -0.11 4.52
CA GLY A 239 29.51 -1.19 4.76
C GLY A 239 29.63 -1.64 6.20
N LEU A 240 28.67 -1.28 7.08
CA LEU A 240 28.64 -1.85 8.42
C LEU A 240 28.22 -3.33 8.36
N PRO A 241 28.70 -4.14 9.32
CA PRO A 241 28.30 -5.54 9.40
C PRO A 241 26.78 -5.69 9.61
N PRO A 242 26.21 -6.85 9.30
CA PRO A 242 24.83 -7.17 9.62
C PRO A 242 24.53 -6.94 11.10
N MET A 243 23.35 -6.40 11.38
CA MET A 243 22.88 -6.05 12.71
C MET A 243 21.59 -6.79 13.03
N GLU A 244 21.29 -6.97 14.30
CA GLU A 244 20.03 -7.54 14.76
C GLU A 244 19.04 -6.44 15.13
N SER A 245 17.79 -6.59 14.68
CA SER A 245 16.71 -5.67 15.03
C SER A 245 16.02 -6.14 16.32
N ASN A 246 15.71 -5.20 17.21
CA ASN A 246 15.00 -5.45 18.47
C ASN A 246 15.68 -6.55 19.34
N PHE A 247 17.01 -6.57 19.38
CA PHE A 247 17.77 -7.53 20.18
C PHE A 247 17.56 -7.29 21.68
N PRO A 248 17.19 -8.30 22.48
CA PRO A 248 16.94 -8.13 23.92
C PRO A 248 18.24 -7.89 24.69
N VAL A 249 18.44 -6.69 25.22
CA VAL A 249 19.55 -6.31 26.07
C VAL A 249 19.10 -6.21 27.52
N MET A 250 19.81 -6.89 28.44
CA MET A 250 19.53 -6.83 29.85
C MET A 250 20.17 -5.57 30.46
N MET A 251 19.37 -4.63 30.94
CA MET A 251 19.83 -3.41 31.61
C MET A 251 19.10 -3.22 32.94
N GLY A 252 19.85 -3.18 34.04
CA GLY A 252 19.26 -2.92 35.37
C GLY A 252 18.16 -3.92 35.78
N GLY A 253 18.25 -5.17 35.38
CA GLY A 253 17.26 -6.20 35.68
C GLY A 253 16.01 -6.18 34.80
N LYS A 254 15.99 -5.38 33.72
CA LYS A 254 14.90 -5.32 32.73
C LYS A 254 15.47 -5.52 31.33
N TYR A 255 14.67 -6.11 30.45
CA TYR A 255 14.99 -6.16 29.03
C TYR A 255 14.61 -4.84 28.36
N VAL A 256 15.52 -4.29 27.58
CA VAL A 256 15.33 -3.21 26.62
C VAL A 256 15.57 -3.77 25.22
N TYR A 257 14.89 -3.20 24.23
CA TYR A 257 14.92 -3.69 22.86
C TYR A 257 15.32 -2.53 21.95
N PRO A 258 16.62 -2.25 21.79
CA PRO A 258 17.09 -1.21 20.88
C PRO A 258 16.70 -1.54 19.45
N ASP A 259 16.49 -0.51 18.62
CA ASP A 259 16.09 -0.66 17.22
C ASP A 259 17.06 -1.54 16.43
N LEU A 260 18.37 -1.35 16.65
CA LEU A 260 19.44 -2.12 16.02
C LEU A 260 20.56 -2.43 17.04
N ALA A 261 21.16 -3.62 16.94
CA ALA A 261 22.28 -4.01 17.78
C ALA A 261 23.32 -4.82 17.01
N TRP A 262 24.56 -4.70 17.46
CA TRP A 262 25.67 -5.60 17.16
C TRP A 262 26.07 -6.27 18.49
N PRO A 263 25.46 -7.40 18.84
CA PRO A 263 25.67 -8.03 20.13
C PRO A 263 27.12 -8.41 20.41
N GLU A 264 27.84 -8.85 19.39
CA GLU A 264 29.26 -9.23 19.49
C GLU A 264 30.17 -8.03 19.82
N ASP A 265 29.82 -6.85 19.30
CA ASP A 265 30.54 -5.59 19.52
C ASP A 265 30.03 -4.83 20.76
N MET A 266 28.96 -5.31 21.40
CA MET A 266 28.25 -4.63 22.51
C MET A 266 27.79 -3.20 22.14
N VAL A 267 27.37 -2.99 20.90
CA VAL A 267 26.86 -1.72 20.39
C VAL A 267 25.37 -1.84 20.10
N ALA A 268 24.61 -0.82 20.48
CA ALA A 268 23.18 -0.72 20.19
C ALA A 268 22.81 0.72 19.79
N LEU A 269 21.79 0.85 18.95
CA LEU A 269 21.20 2.12 18.48
C LEU A 269 19.71 2.12 18.78
N GLU A 270 19.20 3.28 19.21
CA GLU A 270 17.79 3.57 19.48
C GLU A 270 17.40 4.92 18.84
#